data_5b9bbe6079364a87715188a070a1c619
#
_entry.id   5b9bbe6079364a87715188a070a1c619
#
_cell.length_a   1.000
_cell.length_b   1.000
_cell.length_c   1.000
_cell.angle_alpha   90.00
_cell.angle_beta   90.00
_cell.angle_gamma   90.00
#
_symmetry.space_group_name_H-M   'P 1'
#
loop_
_entity.id
_entity.type
_entity.pdbx_description
1 polymer ?
#
loop_
_entity_poly.entity_id
_entity_poly.type
_entity_poly.pdbx_seq_one_letter_code
_entity_poly.pdbx_strand_id
1 'polypeptide(L)'
;MIGIVAGVLVLLVITTIFKGAVIVPQQMRYVVERLGQYRDTLDAGFHVLIPYFDVVRYRHSVKEQVIDIAEQVCITSDNVQVAVDGVLYIRIIDAQSASYGIDDYLFGMTQLAQTTLRSEIGKIELDKTFEARAHINSNVVVEVDKAAEAWGVKVLRYEIKNITPPREVITAMEKQMKAEREKRAVILSSEGQRDSAINGAEGEKQRQIKASEASMMAQINTAKGQAEAILEVARATAEGLRMVGQSLEVQGGRLAMELRIAEQYLPEFGRIAQKANTIVIPANLSDVAGVIAMAKGIFRPSTNGGSVSAVEGEAPRISRAQNGESQNY
;
A
#
# COMPACT_ATOMS: atom_id res chain seq x y z
N MET A 1 -91.23 18.72 33.27
CA MET A 1 -90.51 19.61 32.37
C MET A 1 -89.05 19.92 32.83
N ILE A 2 -88.90 20.34 34.13
CA ILE A 2 -87.53 20.68 34.67
C ILE A 2 -86.55 19.51 34.59
N GLY A 3 -86.98 18.26 34.85
CA GLY A 3 -86.09 17.09 34.76
C GLY A 3 -85.60 16.76 33.32
N ILE A 4 -86.42 16.99 32.31
CA ILE A 4 -86.02 16.78 30.91
C ILE A 4 -85.01 17.84 30.46
N VAL A 5 -85.23 19.11 30.88
CA VAL A 5 -84.27 20.19 30.57
C VAL A 5 -82.92 19.96 31.26
N ALA A 6 -82.95 19.51 32.55
CA ALA A 6 -81.74 19.16 33.27
C ALA A 6 -80.98 17.96 32.58
N GLY A 7 -81.71 16.92 32.13
CA GLY A 7 -81.12 15.77 31.40
C GLY A 7 -80.50 16.21 30.10
N VAL A 8 -81.13 17.07 29.31
CA VAL A 8 -80.59 17.62 28.09
C VAL A 8 -79.34 18.47 28.34
N LEU A 9 -79.34 19.30 29.40
CA LEU A 9 -78.14 20.08 29.79
C LEU A 9 -76.94 19.19 30.19
N VAL A 10 -77.21 18.18 31.00
CA VAL A 10 -76.14 17.23 31.39
C VAL A 10 -75.61 16.47 30.16
N LEU A 11 -76.45 16.00 29.26
CA LEU A 11 -76.04 15.36 28.03
C LEU A 11 -75.22 16.28 27.12
N LEU A 12 -75.63 17.58 27.06
CA LEU A 12 -74.92 18.61 26.30
C LEU A 12 -73.54 18.89 26.91
N VAL A 13 -73.42 18.96 28.23
CA VAL A 13 -72.09 19.11 28.91
C VAL A 13 -71.22 17.89 28.71
N ILE A 14 -71.78 16.70 28.80
CA ILE A 14 -71.02 15.47 28.57
C ILE A 14 -70.48 15.39 27.11
N THR A 15 -71.32 15.69 26.12
CA THR A 15 -70.95 15.70 24.72
C THR A 15 -69.92 16.79 24.41
N THR A 16 -69.97 17.96 25.05
CA THR A 16 -68.94 19.03 24.89
C THR A 16 -67.58 18.62 25.48
N ILE A 17 -67.58 17.97 26.64
CA ILE A 17 -66.32 17.41 27.21
C ILE A 17 -65.68 16.37 26.33
N PHE A 18 -66.47 15.43 25.81
CA PHE A 18 -65.92 14.41 24.90
C PHE A 18 -65.41 14.98 23.57
N LYS A 19 -66.05 16.01 23.02
CA LYS A 19 -65.63 16.72 21.82
C LYS A 19 -64.39 17.59 22.06
N GLY A 20 -64.11 18.01 23.28
CA GLY A 20 -62.93 18.81 23.64
C GLY A 20 -61.69 17.99 23.89
N ALA A 21 -61.81 16.71 24.13
CA ALA A 21 -60.66 15.83 24.37
C ALA A 21 -59.99 15.43 23.05
N VAL A 22 -58.72 15.82 22.85
CA VAL A 22 -57.91 15.48 21.70
C VAL A 22 -56.64 14.73 22.13
N ILE A 23 -56.44 13.56 21.54
CA ILE A 23 -55.22 12.75 21.75
C ILE A 23 -54.35 12.91 20.53
N VAL A 24 -53.14 13.45 20.71
CA VAL A 24 -52.13 13.60 19.66
C VAL A 24 -51.20 12.41 19.71
N PRO A 25 -51.07 11.61 18.63
CA PRO A 25 -50.14 10.49 18.54
C PRO A 25 -48.69 10.92 18.62
N GLN A 26 -47.82 10.01 19.01
CA GLN A 26 -46.37 10.21 18.97
C GLN A 26 -45.90 10.60 17.57
N GLN A 27 -44.91 11.52 17.48
CA GLN A 27 -44.36 12.02 16.22
C GLN A 27 -45.39 12.79 15.35
N MET A 28 -46.49 13.31 15.96
CA MET A 28 -47.42 14.22 15.29
C MET A 28 -47.47 15.54 16.07
N ARG A 29 -47.71 16.64 15.36
CA ARG A 29 -47.99 17.94 15.91
C ARG A 29 -49.25 18.48 15.29
N TYR A 30 -50.15 18.96 16.10
CA TYR A 30 -51.44 19.52 15.67
C TYR A 30 -51.46 21.04 15.90
N VAL A 31 -51.73 21.77 14.84
CA VAL A 31 -51.86 23.22 14.91
C VAL A 31 -53.33 23.58 15.16
N VAL A 32 -53.57 24.31 16.21
CA VAL A 32 -54.91 24.70 16.67
C VAL A 32 -55.13 26.18 16.42
N GLU A 33 -56.27 26.46 15.77
CA GLU A 33 -56.79 27.81 15.56
C GLU A 33 -57.98 28.08 16.51
N ARG A 34 -57.98 29.28 17.01
CA ARG A 34 -59.18 29.82 17.74
C ARG A 34 -59.76 30.97 16.92
N LEU A 35 -60.99 30.78 16.43
CA LEU A 35 -61.70 31.80 15.63
C LEU A 35 -60.83 32.29 14.43
N GLY A 36 -60.08 31.44 13.82
CA GLY A 36 -59.21 31.76 12.64
C GLY A 36 -57.85 32.36 13.00
N GLN A 37 -57.46 32.46 14.26
CA GLN A 37 -56.15 32.87 14.71
C GLN A 37 -55.39 31.69 15.28
N TYR A 38 -54.10 31.61 14.99
CA TYR A 38 -53.21 30.64 15.63
C TYR A 38 -53.26 30.77 17.15
N ARG A 39 -53.48 29.70 17.82
CA ARG A 39 -53.47 29.64 19.27
C ARG A 39 -52.25 28.89 19.83
N ASP A 40 -52.09 27.65 19.43
CA ASP A 40 -51.09 26.80 20.02
C ASP A 40 -50.77 25.59 19.10
N THR A 41 -49.59 24.98 19.31
CA THR A 41 -49.19 23.73 18.65
C THR A 41 -49.20 22.62 19.70
N LEU A 42 -50.03 21.62 19.52
CA LEU A 42 -50.17 20.50 20.43
C LEU A 42 -49.12 19.44 20.09
N ASP A 43 -48.25 19.14 21.04
CA ASP A 43 -47.34 18.02 21.00
C ASP A 43 -48.02 16.67 21.32
N ALA A 44 -47.32 15.57 21.19
CA ALA A 44 -47.86 14.23 21.49
C ALA A 44 -48.34 14.14 22.93
N GLY A 45 -49.59 13.70 23.13
CA GLY A 45 -50.21 13.57 24.43
C GLY A 45 -51.70 13.84 24.44
N PHE A 46 -52.24 13.98 25.63
CA PHE A 46 -53.67 14.33 25.86
C PHE A 46 -53.80 15.84 26.04
N HIS A 47 -54.71 16.45 25.26
CA HIS A 47 -54.99 17.87 25.29
C HIS A 47 -56.52 18.12 25.38
N VAL A 48 -56.87 19.20 26.05
CA VAL A 48 -58.24 19.61 26.16
C VAL A 48 -58.47 20.96 25.43
N LEU A 49 -59.30 20.91 24.40
CA LEU A 49 -59.65 22.04 23.56
C LEU A 49 -61.07 22.56 23.96
N ILE A 50 -61.33 23.85 23.75
CA ILE A 50 -62.64 24.39 23.92
C ILE A 50 -63.45 24.08 22.65
N PRO A 51 -64.43 23.16 22.73
CA PRO A 51 -65.22 22.80 21.55
C PRO A 51 -65.92 24.00 20.98
N TYR A 52 -66.08 24.01 19.66
CA TYR A 52 -66.68 25.11 18.85
C TYR A 52 -65.75 26.31 18.64
N PHE A 53 -64.83 26.64 19.55
CA PHE A 53 -63.90 27.77 19.42
C PHE A 53 -62.56 27.35 18.93
N ASP A 54 -62.04 26.19 19.41
CA ASP A 54 -60.71 25.64 19.05
C ASP A 54 -60.93 24.57 17.99
N VAL A 55 -60.22 24.71 16.88
CA VAL A 55 -60.27 23.78 15.76
C VAL A 55 -58.86 23.33 15.41
N VAL A 56 -58.62 22.01 15.33
CA VAL A 56 -57.39 21.46 14.79
C VAL A 56 -57.39 21.67 13.26
N ARG A 57 -56.62 22.66 12.81
CA ARG A 57 -56.57 23.05 11.38
C ARG A 57 -55.62 22.21 10.59
N TYR A 58 -54.37 22.03 11.12
CA TYR A 58 -53.33 21.29 10.45
C TYR A 58 -52.82 20.18 11.35
N ARG A 59 -52.39 19.10 10.69
CA ARG A 59 -51.79 17.91 11.34
C ARG A 59 -50.50 17.56 10.63
N HIS A 60 -49.38 17.79 11.31
CA HIS A 60 -48.05 17.52 10.70
C HIS A 60 -47.41 16.32 11.35
N SER A 61 -46.75 15.48 10.51
CA SER A 61 -45.85 14.44 10.96
C SER A 61 -44.46 15.02 11.12
N VAL A 62 -43.87 14.90 12.32
CA VAL A 62 -42.49 15.30 12.58
C VAL A 62 -41.48 14.16 12.30
N LYS A 63 -41.95 13.06 11.72
CA LYS A 63 -41.09 12.00 11.21
C LYS A 63 -40.33 12.49 9.97
N GLU A 64 -39.22 11.83 9.68
CA GLU A 64 -38.53 12.02 8.41
C GLU A 64 -39.46 11.66 7.25
N GLN A 65 -39.59 12.57 6.30
CA GLN A 65 -40.40 12.41 5.08
C GLN A 65 -39.47 12.40 3.88
N VAL A 66 -39.80 11.55 2.91
CA VAL A 66 -39.05 11.37 1.69
C VAL A 66 -39.84 11.98 0.55
N ILE A 67 -39.22 12.92 -0.16
CA ILE A 67 -39.81 13.57 -1.33
C ILE A 67 -39.04 13.11 -2.56
N ASP A 68 -39.73 12.52 -3.51
CA ASP A 68 -39.13 12.17 -4.80
C ASP A 68 -39.12 13.41 -5.69
N ILE A 69 -37.94 13.78 -6.15
CA ILE A 69 -37.73 14.91 -7.08
C ILE A 69 -37.77 14.35 -8.50
N ALA A 70 -38.80 14.71 -9.21
CA ALA A 70 -39.00 14.26 -10.58
C ALA A 70 -37.83 14.64 -11.49
N GLU A 71 -37.57 13.77 -12.45
CA GLU A 71 -36.55 13.94 -13.47
C GLU A 71 -36.68 15.30 -14.16
N GLN A 72 -35.57 16.02 -14.28
CA GLN A 72 -35.53 17.30 -14.99
C GLN A 72 -34.28 17.38 -15.88
N VAL A 73 -34.42 18.10 -16.99
CA VAL A 73 -33.31 18.37 -17.90
C VAL A 73 -32.50 19.54 -17.39
N CYS A 74 -31.22 19.34 -17.19
CA CYS A 74 -30.21 20.34 -16.83
C CYS A 74 -29.18 20.43 -17.93
N ILE A 75 -28.46 21.56 -18.01
CA ILE A 75 -27.34 21.75 -18.95
C ILE A 75 -26.10 21.96 -18.09
N THR A 76 -25.08 21.15 -18.32
CA THR A 76 -23.77 21.22 -17.64
C THR A 76 -22.93 22.39 -18.18
N SER A 77 -21.82 22.74 -17.50
CA SER A 77 -20.96 23.86 -17.91
C SER A 77 -20.28 23.62 -19.29
N ASP A 78 -20.14 22.38 -19.71
CA ASP A 78 -19.65 21.94 -21.03
C ASP A 78 -20.78 21.84 -22.10
N ASN A 79 -21.96 22.40 -21.79
CA ASN A 79 -23.12 22.51 -22.67
C ASN A 79 -23.76 21.17 -23.07
N VAL A 80 -23.64 20.15 -22.22
CA VAL A 80 -24.30 18.85 -22.42
C VAL A 80 -25.62 18.84 -21.65
N GLN A 81 -26.71 18.37 -22.31
CA GLN A 81 -27.99 18.14 -21.66
C GLN A 81 -27.95 16.85 -20.88
N VAL A 82 -28.35 16.88 -19.61
CA VAL A 82 -28.48 15.70 -18.74
C VAL A 82 -29.83 15.69 -18.06
N ALA A 83 -30.45 14.54 -18.02
CA ALA A 83 -31.62 14.31 -17.20
C ALA A 83 -31.21 13.84 -15.80
N VAL A 84 -31.68 14.54 -14.77
CA VAL A 84 -31.30 14.26 -13.39
C VAL A 84 -32.53 14.15 -12.51
N ASP A 85 -32.57 13.11 -11.68
CA ASP A 85 -33.59 12.90 -10.65
C ASP A 85 -32.92 12.68 -9.28
N GLY A 86 -33.68 12.88 -8.23
CA GLY A 86 -33.15 12.79 -6.88
C GLY A 86 -34.19 12.58 -5.80
N VAL A 87 -33.74 12.44 -4.58
CA VAL A 87 -34.58 12.26 -3.40
C VAL A 87 -34.17 13.24 -2.32
N LEU A 88 -35.14 13.93 -1.77
CA LEU A 88 -34.98 14.90 -0.67
C LEU A 88 -35.55 14.32 0.62
N TYR A 89 -34.76 14.33 1.69
CA TYR A 89 -35.18 13.91 3.02
C TYR A 89 -35.35 15.12 3.90
N ILE A 90 -36.57 15.30 4.42
CA ILE A 90 -36.96 16.45 5.22
C ILE A 90 -37.58 16.04 6.55
N ARG A 91 -37.63 16.98 7.48
CA ARG A 91 -38.38 16.85 8.74
C ARG A 91 -38.92 18.20 9.16
N ILE A 92 -40.15 18.21 9.61
CA ILE A 92 -40.77 19.42 10.17
C ILE A 92 -40.22 19.64 11.58
N ILE A 93 -39.69 20.83 11.83
CA ILE A 93 -39.19 21.25 13.14
C ILE A 93 -40.26 22.17 13.80
N ASP A 94 -40.80 23.10 13.03
CA ASP A 94 -41.83 24.00 13.50
C ASP A 94 -43.12 23.84 12.69
N ALA A 95 -44.16 23.31 13.33
CA ALA A 95 -45.45 23.05 12.71
C ALA A 95 -46.21 24.35 12.41
N GLN A 96 -46.00 25.41 13.19
CA GLN A 96 -46.61 26.71 12.94
C GLN A 96 -46.12 27.33 11.64
N SER A 97 -44.80 27.42 11.48
CA SER A 97 -44.19 27.96 10.27
C SER A 97 -44.48 27.09 9.05
N ALA A 98 -44.60 25.76 9.21
CA ALA A 98 -44.96 24.83 8.12
C ALA A 98 -46.42 24.99 7.68
N SER A 99 -47.32 25.52 8.57
CA SER A 99 -48.72 25.72 8.25
C SER A 99 -49.04 27.11 7.67
N TYR A 100 -48.26 28.12 8.07
CA TYR A 100 -48.59 29.52 7.74
C TYR A 100 -47.47 30.21 6.94
N GLY A 101 -46.25 29.66 6.90
CA GLY A 101 -45.15 30.26 6.19
C GLY A 101 -45.20 30.04 4.67
N ILE A 102 -45.85 28.97 4.23
CA ILE A 102 -46.06 28.62 2.83
C ILE A 102 -47.34 27.82 2.67
N ASP A 103 -47.99 27.90 1.54
CA ASP A 103 -49.27 27.23 1.28
C ASP A 103 -49.07 25.68 1.22
N ASP A 104 -48.06 25.23 0.43
CA ASP A 104 -47.64 23.81 0.34
C ASP A 104 -46.11 23.71 0.42
N TYR A 105 -45.60 23.34 1.60
CA TYR A 105 -44.15 23.20 1.82
C TYR A 105 -43.56 22.06 1.01
N LEU A 106 -44.31 20.96 0.72
CA LEU A 106 -43.82 19.85 -0.08
C LEU A 106 -43.59 20.29 -1.53
N PHE A 107 -44.56 21.00 -2.10
CA PHE A 107 -44.40 21.55 -3.44
C PHE A 107 -43.27 22.60 -3.50
N GLY A 108 -43.24 23.51 -2.53
CA GLY A 108 -42.20 24.52 -2.42
C GLY A 108 -40.81 23.92 -2.33
N MET A 109 -40.61 22.90 -1.50
CA MET A 109 -39.37 22.19 -1.32
C MET A 109 -38.94 21.47 -2.61
N THR A 110 -39.91 20.85 -3.30
CA THR A 110 -39.66 20.19 -4.58
C THR A 110 -39.14 21.18 -5.64
N GLN A 111 -39.82 22.30 -5.81
CA GLN A 111 -39.43 23.33 -6.78
C GLN A 111 -38.09 23.98 -6.44
N LEU A 112 -37.82 24.21 -5.17
CA LEU A 112 -36.57 24.77 -4.69
C LEU A 112 -35.41 23.80 -4.94
N ALA A 113 -35.59 22.51 -4.60
CA ALA A 113 -34.59 21.48 -4.85
C ALA A 113 -34.29 21.33 -6.34
N GLN A 114 -35.32 21.35 -7.21
CA GLN A 114 -35.14 21.27 -8.65
C GLN A 114 -34.33 22.46 -9.20
N THR A 115 -34.67 23.69 -8.76
CA THR A 115 -33.99 24.90 -9.26
C THR A 115 -32.56 24.98 -8.76
N THR A 116 -32.32 24.61 -7.50
CA THR A 116 -30.97 24.56 -6.92
C THR A 116 -30.10 23.49 -7.58
N LEU A 117 -30.65 22.29 -7.78
CA LEU A 117 -29.97 21.22 -8.49
C LEU A 117 -29.56 21.63 -9.90
N ARG A 118 -30.49 22.27 -10.64
CA ARG A 118 -30.18 22.79 -11.99
C ARG A 118 -29.04 23.80 -11.96
N SER A 119 -29.02 24.69 -10.99
CA SER A 119 -27.95 25.66 -10.80
C SER A 119 -26.62 25.01 -10.47
N GLU A 120 -26.59 24.00 -9.60
CA GLU A 120 -25.35 23.31 -9.22
C GLU A 120 -24.79 22.48 -10.38
N ILE A 121 -25.63 21.76 -11.11
CA ILE A 121 -25.21 21.00 -12.30
C ILE A 121 -24.68 21.92 -13.39
N GLY A 122 -25.28 23.10 -13.57
CA GLY A 122 -24.81 24.08 -14.54
C GLY A 122 -23.41 24.67 -14.29
N LYS A 123 -22.88 24.51 -13.10
CA LYS A 123 -21.53 24.96 -12.72
C LYS A 123 -20.44 23.93 -13.00
N ILE A 124 -20.79 22.68 -13.26
CA ILE A 124 -19.87 21.53 -13.26
C ILE A 124 -19.88 20.88 -14.65
N GLU A 125 -18.73 20.40 -15.11
CA GLU A 125 -18.59 19.61 -16.33
C GLU A 125 -19.21 18.21 -16.14
N LEU A 126 -19.66 17.60 -17.22
CA LEU A 126 -20.34 16.30 -17.17
C LEU A 126 -19.49 15.22 -16.47
N ASP A 127 -18.23 15.07 -16.84
CA ASP A 127 -17.34 14.07 -16.27
C ASP A 127 -17.21 14.23 -14.75
N LYS A 128 -17.05 15.47 -14.30
CA LYS A 128 -16.94 15.80 -12.88
C LYS A 128 -18.26 15.65 -12.13
N THR A 129 -19.40 15.75 -12.82
CA THR A 129 -20.71 15.58 -12.20
C THR A 129 -20.91 14.17 -11.64
N PHE A 130 -20.33 13.16 -12.29
CA PHE A 130 -20.37 11.79 -11.78
C PHE A 130 -19.48 11.56 -10.55
N GLU A 131 -18.33 12.24 -10.50
CA GLU A 131 -17.36 12.11 -9.39
C GLU A 131 -17.76 12.96 -8.19
N ALA A 132 -18.30 14.17 -8.43
CA ALA A 132 -18.59 15.16 -7.41
C ALA A 132 -20.02 15.09 -6.84
N ARG A 133 -20.74 13.96 -6.97
CA ARG A 133 -22.11 13.80 -6.47
C ARG A 133 -22.25 14.20 -5.01
N ALA A 134 -21.32 13.81 -4.15
CA ALA A 134 -21.34 14.15 -2.75
C ALA A 134 -21.28 15.66 -2.50
N HIS A 135 -20.50 16.37 -3.30
CA HIS A 135 -20.39 17.82 -3.23
C HIS A 135 -21.67 18.51 -3.69
N ILE A 136 -22.26 18.07 -4.81
CA ILE A 136 -23.54 18.55 -5.31
C ILE A 136 -24.63 18.33 -4.27
N ASN A 137 -24.74 17.13 -3.72
CA ASN A 137 -25.71 16.79 -2.67
C ASN A 137 -25.58 17.73 -1.48
N SER A 138 -24.36 17.97 -0.99
CA SER A 138 -24.09 18.89 0.12
C SER A 138 -24.49 20.34 -0.19
N ASN A 139 -24.13 20.84 -1.37
CA ASN A 139 -24.48 22.20 -1.77
C ASN A 139 -25.99 22.39 -1.91
N VAL A 140 -26.68 21.43 -2.52
CA VAL A 140 -28.16 21.45 -2.61
C VAL A 140 -28.79 21.48 -1.23
N VAL A 141 -28.32 20.65 -0.28
CA VAL A 141 -28.81 20.66 1.11
C VAL A 141 -28.64 22.03 1.73
N VAL A 142 -27.46 22.64 1.63
CA VAL A 142 -27.17 23.95 2.25
C VAL A 142 -28.08 25.05 1.69
N GLU A 143 -28.24 25.10 0.38
CA GLU A 143 -29.06 26.18 -0.24
C GLU A 143 -30.55 25.95 -0.04
N VAL A 144 -31.03 24.71 -0.08
CA VAL A 144 -32.43 24.39 0.15
C VAL A 144 -32.79 24.59 1.65
N ASP A 145 -31.92 24.19 2.57
CA ASP A 145 -32.11 24.31 4.00
C ASP A 145 -32.24 25.79 4.43
N LYS A 146 -31.42 26.70 3.88
CA LYS A 146 -31.54 28.15 4.15
C LYS A 146 -32.90 28.71 3.82
N ALA A 147 -33.49 28.30 2.72
CA ALA A 147 -34.81 28.77 2.33
C ALA A 147 -35.94 28.05 3.13
N ALA A 148 -35.75 26.77 3.42
CA ALA A 148 -36.69 25.94 4.16
C ALA A 148 -36.80 26.31 5.62
N GLU A 149 -35.81 26.96 6.20
CA GLU A 149 -35.81 27.44 7.59
C GLU A 149 -36.98 28.39 7.86
N ALA A 150 -37.28 29.28 6.92
CA ALA A 150 -38.44 30.20 7.02
C ALA A 150 -39.80 29.46 7.07
N TRP A 151 -39.85 28.26 6.55
CA TRP A 151 -41.04 27.38 6.55
C TRP A 151 -41.04 26.37 7.70
N GLY A 152 -40.10 26.44 8.62
CA GLY A 152 -40.01 25.54 9.76
C GLY A 152 -39.69 24.07 9.37
N VAL A 153 -39.11 23.85 8.19
CA VAL A 153 -38.73 22.55 7.65
C VAL A 153 -37.21 22.44 7.62
N LYS A 154 -36.70 21.35 8.10
CA LYS A 154 -35.24 21.02 8.04
C LYS A 154 -34.95 20.03 6.94
N VAL A 155 -34.00 20.35 6.11
CA VAL A 155 -33.44 19.41 5.13
C VAL A 155 -32.38 18.56 5.83
N LEU A 156 -32.53 17.25 5.80
CA LEU A 156 -31.60 16.32 6.41
C LEU A 156 -30.53 15.89 5.42
N ARG A 157 -30.95 15.53 4.22
CA ARG A 157 -30.06 15.14 3.12
C ARG A 157 -30.77 15.22 1.79
N TYR A 158 -30.00 15.35 0.75
CA TYR A 158 -30.42 15.23 -0.63
C TYR A 158 -29.53 14.18 -1.32
N GLU A 159 -30.10 13.32 -2.15
CA GLU A 159 -29.34 12.33 -2.89
C GLU A 159 -29.78 12.27 -4.35
N ILE A 160 -28.82 12.41 -5.25
CA ILE A 160 -29.05 12.19 -6.67
C ILE A 160 -29.25 10.70 -6.92
N LYS A 161 -30.37 10.31 -7.53
CA LYS A 161 -30.65 8.93 -7.94
C LYS A 161 -29.90 8.59 -9.21
N ASN A 162 -30.23 9.31 -10.29
CA ASN A 162 -29.64 9.06 -11.61
C ASN A 162 -29.17 10.38 -12.25
N ILE A 163 -28.16 10.25 -13.09
CA ILE A 163 -27.71 11.30 -14.03
C ILE A 163 -27.63 10.58 -15.39
N THR A 164 -28.50 10.97 -16.29
CA THR A 164 -28.65 10.29 -17.59
C THR A 164 -28.33 11.26 -18.72
N PRO A 165 -27.13 11.21 -19.27
CA PRO A 165 -26.78 11.98 -20.47
C PRO A 165 -27.39 11.34 -21.73
N PRO A 166 -27.41 12.05 -22.87
CA PRO A 166 -27.84 11.50 -24.15
C PRO A 166 -26.97 10.30 -24.58
N ARG A 167 -27.58 9.35 -25.30
CA ARG A 167 -26.89 8.12 -25.73
C ARG A 167 -25.62 8.36 -26.54
N GLU A 168 -25.61 9.39 -27.37
CA GLU A 168 -24.44 9.76 -28.17
C GLU A 168 -23.24 10.15 -27.32
N VAL A 169 -23.51 10.89 -26.25
CA VAL A 169 -22.48 11.31 -25.27
C VAL A 169 -21.97 10.12 -24.49
N ILE A 170 -22.84 9.23 -24.04
CA ILE A 170 -22.46 7.98 -23.34
C ILE A 170 -21.48 7.18 -24.22
N THR A 171 -21.82 6.96 -25.48
CA THR A 171 -20.96 6.20 -26.41
C THR A 171 -19.60 6.88 -26.66
N ALA A 172 -19.57 8.21 -26.72
CA ALA A 172 -18.33 8.97 -26.86
C ALA A 172 -17.45 8.84 -25.61
N MET A 173 -18.06 8.99 -24.42
CA MET A 173 -17.38 8.83 -23.13
C MET A 173 -16.83 7.41 -22.94
N GLU A 174 -17.61 6.39 -23.29
CA GLU A 174 -17.14 4.99 -23.22
C GLU A 174 -15.89 4.76 -24.08
N LYS A 175 -15.89 5.29 -25.31
CA LYS A 175 -14.71 5.22 -26.19
C LYS A 175 -13.50 5.96 -25.61
N GLN A 176 -13.73 7.18 -25.11
CA GLN A 176 -12.68 7.99 -24.48
C GLN A 176 -12.10 7.29 -23.24
N MET A 177 -12.97 6.83 -22.34
CA MET A 177 -12.56 6.13 -21.13
C MET A 177 -11.82 4.83 -21.43
N LYS A 178 -12.25 4.09 -22.45
CA LYS A 178 -11.56 2.89 -22.92
C LYS A 178 -10.14 3.21 -23.39
N ALA A 179 -10.01 4.23 -24.26
CA ALA A 179 -8.71 4.65 -24.78
C ALA A 179 -7.76 5.17 -23.65
N GLU A 180 -8.31 5.91 -22.69
CA GLU A 180 -7.54 6.39 -21.54
C GLU A 180 -7.07 5.26 -20.63
N ARG A 181 -7.96 4.30 -20.34
CA ARG A 181 -7.60 3.09 -19.56
C ARG A 181 -6.54 2.26 -20.28
N GLU A 182 -6.65 2.11 -21.57
CA GLU A 182 -5.68 1.38 -22.39
C GLU A 182 -4.32 2.09 -22.38
N LYS A 183 -4.32 3.41 -22.57
CA LYS A 183 -3.10 4.23 -22.44
C LYS A 183 -2.46 4.10 -21.07
N ARG A 184 -3.23 4.22 -19.98
CA ARG A 184 -2.72 4.04 -18.61
C ARG A 184 -2.17 2.63 -18.39
N ALA A 185 -2.85 1.60 -18.88
CA ALA A 185 -2.39 0.22 -18.77
C ALA A 185 -1.04 -0.01 -19.47
N VAL A 186 -0.86 0.55 -20.69
CA VAL A 186 0.42 0.48 -21.42
C VAL A 186 1.52 1.22 -20.68
N ILE A 187 1.26 2.43 -20.18
CA ILE A 187 2.24 3.21 -19.41
C ILE A 187 2.66 2.42 -18.15
N LEU A 188 1.69 1.98 -17.35
CA LEU A 188 1.95 1.25 -16.11
C LEU A 188 2.69 -0.07 -16.35
N SER A 189 2.35 -0.79 -17.43
CA SER A 189 3.05 -2.00 -17.85
C SER A 189 4.50 -1.71 -18.25
N SER A 190 4.73 -0.62 -19.00
CA SER A 190 6.08 -0.22 -19.41
C SER A 190 6.94 0.25 -18.23
N GLU A 191 6.35 0.98 -17.30
CA GLU A 191 7.00 1.40 -16.05
C GLU A 191 7.35 0.17 -15.20
N GLY A 192 6.42 -0.76 -15.04
CA GLY A 192 6.64 -2.00 -14.31
C GLY A 192 7.75 -2.87 -14.92
N GLN A 193 7.82 -2.93 -16.26
CA GLN A 193 8.92 -3.65 -16.95
C GLN A 193 10.27 -2.96 -16.73
N ARG A 194 10.31 -1.62 -16.85
CA ARG A 194 11.52 -0.84 -16.58
C ARG A 194 12.01 -1.04 -15.14
N ASP A 195 11.13 -0.91 -14.18
CA ASP A 195 11.46 -1.02 -12.76
C ASP A 195 11.89 -2.47 -12.40
N SER A 196 11.23 -3.46 -13.01
CA SER A 196 11.64 -4.86 -12.90
C SER A 196 13.06 -5.11 -13.46
N ALA A 197 13.37 -4.52 -14.62
CA ALA A 197 14.70 -4.63 -15.23
C ALA A 197 15.77 -3.94 -14.36
N ILE A 198 15.48 -2.74 -13.82
CA ILE A 198 16.41 -2.02 -12.93
C ILE A 198 16.65 -2.83 -11.66
N ASN A 199 15.58 -3.28 -10.99
CA ASN A 199 15.69 -4.07 -9.76
C ASN A 199 16.41 -5.40 -10.00
N GLY A 200 16.18 -6.03 -11.16
CA GLY A 200 16.89 -7.24 -11.57
C GLY A 200 18.38 -7.01 -11.76
N ALA A 201 18.77 -5.93 -12.47
CA ALA A 201 20.15 -5.56 -12.68
C ALA A 201 20.86 -5.17 -11.37
N GLU A 202 20.17 -4.47 -10.48
CA GLU A 202 20.71 -4.11 -9.16
C GLU A 202 20.89 -5.33 -8.26
N GLY A 203 19.93 -6.25 -8.28
CA GLY A 203 20.04 -7.56 -7.60
C GLY A 203 21.22 -8.39 -8.10
N GLU A 204 21.44 -8.43 -9.42
CA GLU A 204 22.59 -9.14 -10.02
C GLU A 204 23.92 -8.49 -9.62
N LYS A 205 24.00 -7.15 -9.67
CA LYS A 205 25.17 -6.40 -9.21
C LYS A 205 25.48 -6.68 -7.74
N GLN A 206 24.48 -6.67 -6.87
CA GLN A 206 24.66 -6.96 -5.45
C GLN A 206 25.10 -8.42 -5.23
N ARG A 207 24.53 -9.35 -5.97
CA ARG A 207 24.94 -10.76 -5.91
C ARG A 207 26.41 -10.93 -6.31
N GLN A 208 26.86 -10.26 -7.39
CA GLN A 208 28.23 -10.33 -7.87
C GLN A 208 29.22 -9.70 -6.88
N ILE A 209 28.85 -8.56 -6.28
CA ILE A 209 29.66 -7.91 -5.23
C ILE A 209 29.81 -8.85 -4.03
N LYS A 210 28.69 -9.40 -3.54
CA LYS A 210 28.69 -10.33 -2.39
C LYS A 210 29.46 -11.61 -2.66
N ALA A 211 29.37 -12.16 -3.87
CA ALA A 211 30.16 -13.33 -4.28
C ALA A 211 31.67 -13.00 -4.31
N SER A 212 32.06 -11.83 -4.80
CA SER A 212 33.44 -11.37 -4.81
C SER A 212 33.98 -11.14 -3.39
N GLU A 213 33.22 -10.47 -2.53
CA GLU A 213 33.57 -10.27 -1.11
C GLU A 213 33.73 -11.61 -0.37
N ALA A 214 32.81 -12.55 -0.61
CA ALA A 214 32.88 -13.89 -0.03
C ALA A 214 34.12 -14.66 -0.49
N SER A 215 34.47 -14.61 -1.78
CA SER A 215 35.68 -15.26 -2.33
C SER A 215 36.97 -14.65 -1.75
N MET A 216 37.01 -13.32 -1.64
CA MET A 216 38.14 -12.63 -1.03
C MET A 216 38.31 -13.04 0.45
N MET A 217 37.21 -13.06 1.21
CA MET A 217 37.23 -13.44 2.61
C MET A 217 37.63 -14.90 2.80
N ALA A 218 37.17 -15.79 1.92
CA ALA A 218 37.56 -17.20 1.91
C ALA A 218 39.07 -17.36 1.64
N GLN A 219 39.62 -16.62 0.69
CA GLN A 219 41.08 -16.64 0.40
C GLN A 219 41.90 -16.12 1.60
N ILE A 220 41.49 -15.00 2.20
CA ILE A 220 42.15 -14.44 3.39
C ILE A 220 42.11 -15.44 4.56
N ASN A 221 40.96 -16.05 4.81
CA ASN A 221 40.81 -17.01 5.89
C ASN A 221 41.66 -18.29 5.64
N THR A 222 41.68 -18.77 4.40
CA THR A 222 42.54 -19.89 4.01
C THR A 222 44.02 -19.57 4.17
N ALA A 223 44.45 -18.39 3.72
CA ALA A 223 45.85 -17.94 3.88
C ALA A 223 46.24 -17.78 5.35
N LYS A 224 45.36 -17.19 6.17
CA LYS A 224 45.58 -17.09 7.62
C LYS A 224 45.69 -18.47 8.26
N GLY A 225 44.76 -19.36 7.95
CA GLY A 225 44.77 -20.74 8.49
C GLY A 225 46.04 -21.51 8.08
N GLN A 226 46.52 -21.34 6.83
CA GLN A 226 47.79 -21.92 6.39
C GLN A 226 48.99 -21.32 7.14
N ALA A 227 49.02 -20.00 7.33
CA ALA A 227 50.09 -19.33 8.07
C ALA A 227 50.12 -19.78 9.55
N GLU A 228 48.97 -19.90 10.18
CA GLU A 228 48.87 -20.43 11.54
C GLU A 228 49.30 -21.89 11.65
N ALA A 229 48.85 -22.71 10.72
CA ALA A 229 49.24 -24.12 10.65
C ALA A 229 50.79 -24.28 10.48
N ILE A 230 51.40 -23.48 9.58
CA ILE A 230 52.86 -23.47 9.41
C ILE A 230 53.59 -23.04 10.68
N LEU A 231 53.09 -22.01 11.36
CA LEU A 231 53.64 -21.51 12.63
C LEU A 231 53.57 -22.56 13.72
N GLU A 232 52.42 -23.25 13.87
CA GLU A 232 52.25 -24.31 14.87
C GLU A 232 53.14 -25.53 14.56
N VAL A 233 53.23 -25.93 13.30
CA VAL A 233 54.14 -27.01 12.87
C VAL A 233 55.58 -26.62 13.17
N ALA A 234 55.98 -25.36 12.85
CA ALA A 234 57.33 -24.89 13.11
C ALA A 234 57.66 -24.86 14.62
N ARG A 235 56.69 -24.39 15.47
CA ARG A 235 56.84 -24.41 16.93
C ARG A 235 56.98 -25.85 17.46
N ALA A 236 56.07 -26.73 17.04
CA ALA A 236 56.11 -28.13 17.46
C ALA A 236 57.42 -28.83 17.04
N THR A 237 57.91 -28.53 15.82
CA THR A 237 59.18 -29.05 15.32
C THR A 237 60.37 -28.52 16.11
N ALA A 238 60.40 -27.22 16.39
CA ALA A 238 61.46 -26.57 17.20
C ALA A 238 61.47 -27.16 18.65
N GLU A 239 60.31 -27.37 19.23
CA GLU A 239 60.16 -27.95 20.55
C GLU A 239 60.57 -29.40 20.55
N GLY A 240 60.17 -30.18 19.53
CA GLY A 240 60.63 -31.53 19.31
C GLY A 240 62.17 -31.65 19.19
N LEU A 241 62.78 -30.77 18.33
CA LEU A 241 64.25 -30.70 18.23
C LEU A 241 64.95 -30.33 19.55
N ARG A 242 64.35 -29.39 20.31
CA ARG A 242 64.87 -29.04 21.62
C ARG A 242 64.87 -30.18 22.59
N MET A 243 63.75 -30.95 22.65
CA MET A 243 63.63 -32.15 23.50
C MET A 243 64.64 -33.22 23.07
N VAL A 244 64.80 -33.45 21.74
CA VAL A 244 65.78 -34.37 21.24
C VAL A 244 67.20 -33.90 21.61
N GLY A 245 67.54 -32.63 21.46
CA GLY A 245 68.81 -32.03 21.88
C GLY A 245 69.10 -32.26 23.37
N GLN A 246 68.14 -31.99 24.22
CA GLN A 246 68.26 -32.26 25.67
C GLN A 246 68.44 -33.75 26.00
N SER A 247 67.77 -34.65 25.26
CA SER A 247 67.89 -36.08 25.42
C SER A 247 69.29 -36.60 24.99
N LEU A 248 69.97 -35.90 24.08
CA LEU A 248 71.32 -36.28 23.63
C LEU A 248 72.46 -35.90 24.63
N GLU A 249 72.15 -34.94 25.55
CA GLU A 249 73.09 -34.56 26.60
C GLU A 249 73.11 -35.53 27.79
N VAL A 250 72.07 -36.37 27.86
CA VAL A 250 72.02 -37.43 28.92
C VAL A 250 72.92 -38.62 28.51
N GLN A 251 73.60 -39.19 29.51
CA GLN A 251 74.50 -40.33 29.33
C GLN A 251 73.77 -41.54 28.72
N GLY A 252 74.11 -41.92 27.50
CA GLY A 252 73.41 -42.97 26.71
C GLY A 252 72.46 -42.45 25.62
N GLY A 253 72.11 -41.17 25.62
CA GLY A 253 71.17 -40.57 24.66
C GLY A 253 71.65 -40.60 23.21
N ARG A 254 72.99 -40.54 22.97
CA ARG A 254 73.59 -40.66 21.58
C ARG A 254 73.36 -42.05 20.98
N LEU A 255 73.49 -43.09 21.79
CA LEU A 255 73.29 -44.46 21.32
C LEU A 255 71.84 -44.77 21.01
N ALA A 256 70.91 -44.24 21.78
CA ALA A 256 69.47 -44.39 21.54
C ALA A 256 69.04 -43.65 20.27
N MET A 257 69.64 -42.49 19.99
CA MET A 257 69.36 -41.71 18.79
C MET A 257 69.88 -42.35 17.52
N GLU A 258 71.13 -42.94 17.56
CA GLU A 258 71.71 -43.72 16.46
C GLU A 258 70.85 -44.94 16.12
N LEU A 259 70.33 -45.63 17.13
CA LEU A 259 69.39 -46.73 16.95
C LEU A 259 68.09 -46.29 16.29
N ARG A 260 67.53 -45.21 16.75
CA ARG A 260 66.27 -44.67 16.18
C ARG A 260 66.42 -44.18 14.76
N ILE A 261 67.54 -43.58 14.40
CA ILE A 261 67.84 -43.19 13.03
C ILE A 261 67.95 -44.43 12.15
N ALA A 262 68.63 -45.46 12.64
CA ALA A 262 68.75 -46.72 11.92
C ALA A 262 67.39 -47.44 11.73
N GLU A 263 66.54 -47.44 12.77
CA GLU A 263 65.17 -47.97 12.67
C GLU A 263 64.29 -47.18 11.68
N GLN A 264 64.44 -45.88 11.60
CA GLN A 264 63.64 -45.02 10.68
C GLN A 264 64.18 -45.11 9.25
N TYR A 265 65.46 -45.39 9.07
CA TYR A 265 66.12 -45.53 7.72
C TYR A 265 65.73 -46.85 7.04
N LEU A 266 65.57 -47.91 7.81
CA LEU A 266 65.21 -49.22 7.30
C LEU A 266 63.92 -49.29 6.48
N PRO A 267 62.75 -48.76 7.00
CA PRO A 267 61.50 -48.79 6.22
C PRO A 267 61.49 -47.86 5.04
N GLU A 268 62.20 -46.72 5.08
CA GLU A 268 62.30 -45.81 3.96
C GLU A 268 63.16 -46.38 2.83
N PHE A 269 64.26 -47.13 3.20
CA PHE A 269 65.05 -47.85 2.25
C PHE A 269 64.28 -49.01 1.60
N GLY A 270 63.39 -49.66 2.39
CA GLY A 270 62.47 -50.69 1.89
C GLY A 270 61.45 -50.12 0.89
N ARG A 271 60.98 -48.89 1.07
CA ARG A 271 60.06 -48.19 0.13
C ARG A 271 60.74 -47.79 -1.16
N ILE A 272 62.00 -47.38 -1.11
CA ILE A 272 62.84 -47.08 -2.33
C ILE A 272 63.07 -48.37 -3.09
N ALA A 273 63.41 -49.47 -2.43
CA ALA A 273 63.58 -50.75 -3.04
C ALA A 273 62.32 -51.31 -3.73
N GLN A 274 61.15 -50.97 -3.27
CA GLN A 274 59.88 -51.36 -3.89
C GLN A 274 59.48 -50.51 -5.10
N LYS A 275 59.97 -49.28 -5.22
CA LYS A 275 59.61 -48.36 -6.29
C LYS A 275 60.57 -48.19 -7.41
N ALA A 276 61.83 -48.73 -7.28
CA ALA A 276 62.87 -48.59 -8.27
C ALA A 276 63.35 -49.97 -8.80
N ASN A 277 63.17 -50.19 -10.10
CA ASN A 277 63.66 -51.40 -10.79
C ASN A 277 65.18 -51.43 -10.97
N THR A 278 65.91 -50.46 -10.45
CA THR A 278 67.39 -50.41 -10.52
C THR A 278 67.90 -49.83 -9.21
N ILE A 279 68.47 -50.71 -8.35
CA ILE A 279 69.15 -50.29 -7.13
C ILE A 279 70.62 -50.13 -7.44
N VAL A 280 71.11 -48.93 -7.41
CA VAL A 280 72.59 -48.67 -7.42
C VAL A 280 73.02 -48.76 -5.95
N ILE A 281 73.64 -49.90 -5.59
CA ILE A 281 74.25 -50.11 -4.26
C ILE A 281 75.64 -49.51 -4.32
N PRO A 282 76.00 -48.46 -3.56
CA PRO A 282 77.39 -48.05 -3.47
C PRO A 282 78.24 -49.17 -2.74
N ALA A 283 79.29 -49.57 -3.31
CA ALA A 283 80.10 -50.73 -2.89
C ALA A 283 80.82 -50.52 -1.53
N ASN A 284 80.74 -49.37 -0.90
CA ASN A 284 81.38 -49.07 0.37
C ASN A 284 80.42 -48.37 1.35
N LEU A 285 79.90 -49.17 2.21
CA LEU A 285 79.00 -48.68 3.34
C LEU A 285 79.79 -48.02 4.50
N SER A 286 81.13 -47.86 4.39
CA SER A 286 81.95 -47.28 5.43
C SER A 286 82.21 -45.78 5.32
N ASP A 287 81.71 -45.12 4.27
CA ASP A 287 81.95 -43.67 4.08
C ASP A 287 80.67 -42.85 4.14
N VAL A 288 80.15 -42.71 5.30
CA VAL A 288 78.99 -41.81 5.62
C VAL A 288 79.37 -40.35 5.24
N ALA A 289 80.64 -40.01 5.23
CA ALA A 289 81.10 -38.68 4.82
C ALA A 289 80.89 -38.43 3.31
N GLY A 290 80.91 -39.44 2.44
CA GLY A 290 80.67 -39.33 1.02
C GLY A 290 79.19 -39.00 0.71
N VAL A 291 78.25 -39.58 1.47
CA VAL A 291 76.80 -39.31 1.28
C VAL A 291 76.43 -37.91 1.74
N ILE A 292 77.07 -37.40 2.80
CA ILE A 292 76.88 -36.01 3.28
C ILE A 292 77.50 -35.03 2.28
N ALA A 293 78.63 -35.35 1.61
CA ALA A 293 79.23 -34.52 0.59
C ALA A 293 78.38 -34.47 -0.70
N MET A 294 77.66 -35.54 -1.08
CA MET A 294 76.71 -35.55 -2.20
C MET A 294 75.46 -34.69 -1.86
N ALA A 295 74.90 -34.81 -0.67
CA ALA A 295 73.76 -33.98 -0.24
C ALA A 295 74.16 -32.50 -0.23
N LYS A 296 75.40 -32.15 0.11
CA LYS A 296 75.90 -30.75 0.11
C LYS A 296 76.10 -30.21 -1.29
N GLY A 297 76.34 -31.10 -2.31
CA GLY A 297 76.45 -30.71 -3.71
C GLY A 297 75.18 -30.32 -4.39
N ILE A 298 74.04 -30.83 -3.89
CA ILE A 298 72.67 -30.50 -4.41
C ILE A 298 72.20 -29.11 -3.97
N PHE A 299 72.72 -28.54 -2.88
CA PHE A 299 72.35 -27.24 -2.33
C PHE A 299 73.37 -26.12 -2.71
N ARG A 300 74.22 -26.27 -3.73
CA ARG A 300 74.98 -25.15 -4.25
C ARG A 300 74.07 -24.36 -5.26
N PRO A 301 73.78 -23.11 -5.07
CA PRO A 301 73.13 -22.31 -6.09
C PRO A 301 74.13 -22.18 -7.28
N SER A 302 73.71 -22.64 -8.44
CA SER A 302 74.44 -22.45 -9.71
C SER A 302 74.41 -20.98 -10.09
N THR A 303 75.50 -20.27 -9.83
CA THR A 303 75.79 -18.99 -10.45
C THR A 303 76.33 -19.26 -11.86
N ASN A 304 75.49 -19.37 -12.85
CA ASN A 304 75.88 -19.20 -14.23
C ASN A 304 74.85 -18.37 -14.97
N GLY A 305 75.19 -17.14 -15.31
CA GLY A 305 74.41 -16.24 -16.13
C GLY A 305 74.25 -16.82 -17.55
N GLY A 306 73.01 -17.00 -17.91
CA GLY A 306 72.59 -17.25 -19.28
C GLY A 306 71.45 -16.22 -19.58
N SER A 307 71.77 -15.32 -20.47
CA SER A 307 70.84 -14.33 -21.06
C SER A 307 69.67 -15.04 -21.72
N VAL A 308 68.44 -14.77 -21.18
CA VAL A 308 67.22 -15.15 -21.86
C VAL A 308 66.70 -13.91 -22.54
N SER A 309 66.70 -13.93 -23.87
CA SER A 309 66.08 -12.95 -24.75
C SER A 309 64.60 -12.81 -24.46
N ALA A 310 64.14 -11.55 -24.28
CA ALA A 310 62.73 -11.14 -24.16
C ALA A 310 62.02 -11.52 -25.47
N VAL A 311 60.98 -12.31 -25.32
CA VAL A 311 59.93 -12.47 -26.33
C VAL A 311 58.87 -11.45 -26.05
N GLU A 312 58.84 -10.41 -26.87
CA GLU A 312 57.81 -9.37 -26.95
C GLU A 312 56.51 -10.04 -27.40
N GLY A 313 55.56 -10.16 -26.50
CA GLY A 313 54.18 -10.56 -26.79
C GLY A 313 53.37 -9.34 -27.22
N GLU A 314 53.02 -9.33 -28.47
CA GLU A 314 52.21 -8.36 -29.17
C GLU A 314 50.79 -8.26 -28.56
N ALA A 315 50.41 -7.09 -28.05
CA ALA A 315 49.05 -6.79 -27.58
C ALA A 315 48.13 -6.61 -28.81
N PRO A 316 46.89 -7.11 -28.79
CA PRO A 316 45.95 -6.91 -29.90
C PRO A 316 45.46 -5.47 -29.94
N ARG A 317 45.67 -4.82 -31.09
CA ARG A 317 45.17 -3.49 -31.45
C ARG A 317 43.65 -3.53 -31.55
N ILE A 318 42.97 -2.73 -30.73
CA ILE A 318 41.55 -2.42 -30.87
C ILE A 318 41.43 -1.44 -32.06
N SER A 319 40.79 -1.89 -33.13
CA SER A 319 40.45 -1.05 -34.28
C SER A 319 39.32 -0.11 -33.90
N ARG A 320 39.59 1.16 -33.95
CA ARG A 320 38.67 2.29 -33.86
C ARG A 320 37.93 2.39 -35.20
N ALA A 321 36.68 1.90 -35.24
CA ALA A 321 35.81 2.13 -36.39
C ALA A 321 35.34 3.59 -36.35
N GLN A 322 35.55 4.25 -37.46
CA GLN A 322 35.23 5.63 -37.76
C GLN A 322 33.70 5.85 -37.85
N ASN A 323 33.29 6.96 -37.32
CA ASN A 323 32.02 7.62 -37.63
C ASN A 323 31.85 7.80 -39.14
N GLY A 324 30.73 7.37 -39.66
CA GLY A 324 30.17 7.76 -40.93
C GLY A 324 28.87 8.50 -40.74
N GLU A 325 28.85 9.78 -41.00
CA GLU A 325 27.69 10.62 -41.24
C GLU A 325 26.84 10.11 -42.42
N SER A 326 25.53 10.17 -42.27
CA SER A 326 24.55 10.57 -43.30
C SER A 326 23.21 10.72 -42.63
N GLN A 327 22.70 11.90 -42.38
CA GLN A 327 21.78 12.72 -43.15
C GLN A 327 20.73 11.94 -43.98
N ASN A 328 19.53 12.33 -43.70
CA ASN A 328 18.29 12.35 -44.48
C ASN A 328 17.18 11.37 -44.14
N TYR A 329 16.13 12.02 -43.86
CA TYR A 329 14.66 11.98 -43.90
C TYR A 329 13.96 11.78 -42.57
#